data_0c22ab4ef35db7e12532f483bd6cf640
#
_entry.id   0c22ab4ef35db7e12532f483bd6cf640
#
_cell.length_a   1.000
_cell.length_b   1.000
_cell.length_c   1.000
_cell.angle_alpha   90.00
_cell.angle_beta   90.00
_cell.angle_gamma   90.00
#
_symmetry.space_group_name_H-M   'P 1'
#
loop_
_entity.id
_entity.type
_entity.pdbx_description
1 polymer ?
#
loop_
_entity_poly.entity_id
_entity_poly.type
_entity_poly.pdbx_seq_one_letter_code
_entity_poly.pdbx_strand_id
1 'polypeptide(L)'
;NIETLVASDVWNEEKPILILVNNGDIEDDTWLPQDRFVKFDQKNLGGSGGFGRGIYEIVYGKLKDSGITHILLMDDDVEFHPEVISRAIAFHKKSHKPVVIGGSMLKLEEPTFLHEAGANLNSHCRIGTSTDIPVGPINKTDALEHLGRAAEYDYNAWWFCSFPTDAVR
;
A
#
# COMPACT_ATOMS: atom_id res chain seq x y z
N ASN A 1 -10.23 8.29 1.38
CA ASN A 1 -9.27 7.53 0.56
C ASN A 1 -9.82 7.18 -0.81
N ILE A 2 -10.96 6.49 -0.88
CA ILE A 2 -11.55 6.07 -2.17
C ILE A 2 -11.96 7.28 -2.99
N GLU A 3 -12.61 8.28 -2.41
CA GLU A 3 -12.98 9.51 -3.09
C GLU A 3 -11.75 10.25 -3.64
N THR A 4 -10.69 10.33 -2.84
CA THR A 4 -9.41 10.94 -3.24
C THR A 4 -8.80 10.20 -4.44
N LEU A 5 -8.83 8.87 -4.44
CA LEU A 5 -8.34 8.06 -5.55
C LEU A 5 -9.17 8.27 -6.80
N VAL A 6 -10.48 8.18 -6.69
CA VAL A 6 -11.42 8.27 -7.84
C VAL A 6 -11.40 9.64 -8.49
N ALA A 7 -11.18 10.71 -7.71
CA ALA A 7 -11.04 12.08 -8.22
C ALA A 7 -9.67 12.37 -8.85
N SER A 8 -8.71 11.46 -8.78
CA SER A 8 -7.34 11.67 -9.22
C SER A 8 -7.10 11.29 -10.69
N ASP A 9 -6.03 11.84 -11.27
CA ASP A 9 -5.56 11.46 -12.60
C ASP A 9 -5.15 9.98 -12.67
N VAL A 10 -4.64 9.42 -11.57
CA VAL A 10 -4.30 7.99 -11.46
C VAL A 10 -5.48 7.09 -11.79
N TRP A 11 -6.68 7.43 -11.30
CA TRP A 11 -7.89 6.67 -11.59
C TRP A 11 -8.22 6.63 -13.09
N ASN A 12 -8.00 7.75 -13.76
CA ASN A 12 -8.32 7.90 -15.18
C ASN A 12 -7.22 7.33 -16.10
N GLU A 13 -5.97 7.54 -15.76
CA GLU A 13 -4.83 7.17 -16.61
C GLU A 13 -4.42 5.71 -16.45
N GLU A 14 -4.25 5.25 -15.21
CA GLU A 14 -3.75 3.91 -14.91
C GLU A 14 -4.87 2.88 -14.76
N LYS A 15 -6.12 3.34 -14.66
CA LYS A 15 -7.34 2.53 -14.60
C LYS A 15 -7.27 1.38 -13.59
N PRO A 16 -6.93 1.64 -12.32
CA PRO A 16 -6.84 0.59 -11.32
C PRO A 16 -8.18 -0.07 -11.07
N ILE A 17 -8.16 -1.33 -10.61
CA ILE A 17 -9.33 -2.01 -10.06
C ILE A 17 -9.29 -1.82 -8.55
N LEU A 18 -10.33 -1.21 -7.99
CA LEU A 18 -10.50 -1.08 -6.56
C LEU A 18 -11.12 -2.36 -6.00
N ILE A 19 -10.43 -3.00 -5.06
CA ILE A 19 -10.89 -4.21 -4.40
C ILE A 19 -11.10 -3.90 -2.93
N LEU A 20 -12.35 -3.99 -2.48
CA LEU A 20 -12.73 -3.83 -1.09
C LEU A 20 -12.98 -5.21 -0.47
N VAL A 21 -12.22 -5.57 0.55
CA VAL A 21 -12.53 -6.72 1.39
C VAL A 21 -13.21 -6.23 2.65
N ASN A 22 -14.51 -6.40 2.71
CA ASN A 22 -15.33 -5.99 3.83
C ASN A 22 -15.25 -7.04 4.95
N ASN A 23 -14.52 -6.71 6.01
CA ASN A 23 -14.43 -7.51 7.23
C ASN A 23 -15.52 -7.16 8.27
N GLY A 24 -16.45 -6.30 7.92
CA GLY A 24 -17.46 -5.75 8.80
C GLY A 24 -18.84 -5.72 8.15
N ASP A 25 -19.64 -4.80 8.59
CA ASP A 25 -21.03 -4.68 8.22
C ASP A 25 -21.27 -3.46 7.30
N ILE A 26 -20.43 -3.25 6.29
CA ILE A 26 -20.68 -2.23 5.26
C ILE A 26 -21.81 -2.74 4.38
N GLU A 27 -23.04 -2.32 4.70
CA GLU A 27 -24.25 -2.68 3.96
C GLU A 27 -24.45 -1.77 2.74
N ASP A 28 -24.23 -0.45 2.88
CA ASP A 28 -24.39 0.52 1.82
C ASP A 28 -23.05 0.78 1.12
N ASP A 29 -22.95 0.36 -0.12
CA ASP A 29 -21.80 0.56 -1.00
C ASP A 29 -22.13 1.42 -2.24
N THR A 30 -23.31 2.06 -2.26
CA THR A 30 -23.80 2.89 -3.39
C THR A 30 -22.91 4.10 -3.68
N TRP A 31 -22.13 4.56 -2.70
CA TRP A 31 -21.16 5.65 -2.80
C TRP A 31 -19.83 5.25 -3.46
N LEU A 32 -19.60 3.93 -3.64
CA LEU A 32 -18.39 3.41 -4.26
C LEU A 32 -18.45 3.53 -5.79
N PRO A 33 -17.32 3.59 -6.48
CA PRO A 33 -17.30 3.65 -7.94
C PRO A 33 -17.96 2.40 -8.52
N GLN A 34 -18.89 2.57 -9.46
CA GLN A 34 -19.61 1.44 -10.07
C GLN A 34 -18.77 0.73 -11.15
N ASP A 35 -17.75 1.40 -11.68
CA ASP A 35 -16.81 0.86 -12.63
C ASP A 35 -15.49 0.47 -11.91
N ARG A 36 -14.89 -0.62 -12.31
CA ARG A 36 -13.59 -1.07 -11.80
C ARG A 36 -13.55 -1.25 -10.27
N PHE A 37 -14.67 -1.68 -9.71
CA PHE A 37 -14.84 -1.94 -8.29
C PHE A 37 -15.30 -3.39 -8.05
N VAL A 38 -14.69 -4.05 -7.09
CA VAL A 38 -15.06 -5.40 -6.65
C VAL A 38 -15.10 -5.46 -5.13
N LYS A 39 -16.20 -5.94 -4.58
CA LYS A 39 -16.39 -6.15 -3.15
C LYS A 39 -16.40 -7.63 -2.81
N PHE A 40 -15.71 -7.98 -1.76
CA PHE A 40 -15.77 -9.31 -1.13
C PHE A 40 -16.16 -9.15 0.33
N ASP A 41 -17.30 -9.71 0.70
CA ASP A 41 -17.75 -9.77 2.09
C ASP A 41 -17.22 -11.03 2.77
N GLN A 42 -16.78 -10.90 4.01
CA GLN A 42 -16.35 -12.00 4.86
C GLN A 42 -16.54 -11.68 6.35
N LYS A 43 -16.42 -12.70 7.20
CA LYS A 43 -16.31 -12.48 8.64
C LYS A 43 -15.03 -11.69 8.94
N ASN A 44 -15.05 -10.92 10.02
CA ASN A 44 -13.85 -10.21 10.46
C ASN A 44 -12.73 -11.20 10.82
N LEU A 45 -11.74 -11.28 9.94
CA LEU A 45 -10.53 -12.08 10.09
C LEU A 45 -9.29 -11.21 10.39
N GLY A 46 -9.52 -9.95 10.78
CA GLY A 46 -8.48 -8.96 10.98
C GLY A 46 -7.80 -8.50 9.68
N GLY A 47 -6.81 -7.63 9.81
CA GLY A 47 -6.09 -7.07 8.65
C GLY A 47 -5.44 -8.14 7.77
N SER A 48 -4.77 -9.13 8.38
CA SER A 48 -4.15 -10.23 7.63
C SER A 48 -5.18 -11.03 6.82
N GLY A 49 -6.37 -11.27 7.37
CA GLY A 49 -7.45 -11.95 6.66
C GLY A 49 -8.04 -11.11 5.54
N GLY A 50 -8.16 -9.79 5.71
CA GLY A 50 -8.62 -8.85 4.70
C GLY A 50 -7.66 -8.79 3.51
N PHE A 51 -6.41 -8.47 3.77
CA PHE A 51 -5.38 -8.41 2.72
C PHE A 51 -5.15 -9.77 2.05
N GLY A 52 -5.06 -10.84 2.85
CA GLY A 52 -4.90 -12.20 2.33
C GLY A 52 -6.03 -12.61 1.39
N ARG A 53 -7.29 -12.23 1.71
CA ARG A 53 -8.43 -12.47 0.82
C ARG A 53 -8.29 -11.71 -0.50
N GLY A 54 -7.95 -10.43 -0.47
CA GLY A 54 -7.74 -9.64 -1.67
C GLY A 54 -6.67 -10.24 -2.58
N ILE A 55 -5.51 -10.57 -2.01
CA ILE A 55 -4.40 -11.22 -2.74
C ILE A 55 -4.86 -12.57 -3.33
N TYR A 56 -5.53 -13.41 -2.54
CA TYR A 56 -6.03 -14.70 -3.01
C TYR A 56 -6.96 -14.56 -4.22
N GLU A 57 -7.90 -13.61 -4.18
CA GLU A 57 -8.85 -13.41 -5.27
C GLU A 57 -8.19 -12.93 -6.57
N ILE A 58 -7.10 -12.17 -6.46
CA ILE A 58 -6.32 -11.72 -7.61
C ILE A 58 -5.51 -12.87 -8.20
N VAL A 59 -4.87 -13.68 -7.36
CA VAL A 59 -3.88 -14.68 -7.83
C VAL A 59 -4.54 -16.01 -8.18
N TYR A 60 -5.50 -16.44 -7.39
CA TYR A 60 -6.10 -17.77 -7.49
C TYR A 60 -7.63 -17.78 -7.64
N GLY A 61 -8.29 -16.69 -7.24
CA GLY A 61 -9.74 -16.59 -7.16
C GLY A 61 -10.40 -16.00 -8.40
N LYS A 62 -11.42 -15.19 -8.17
CA LYS A 62 -12.29 -14.64 -9.22
C LYS A 62 -11.58 -13.70 -10.19
N LEU A 63 -10.49 -13.07 -9.77
CA LEU A 63 -9.77 -12.05 -10.54
C LEU A 63 -8.49 -12.59 -11.21
N LYS A 64 -8.21 -13.88 -11.13
CA LYS A 64 -6.96 -14.50 -11.63
C LYS A 64 -6.67 -14.23 -13.11
N ASP A 65 -7.71 -14.05 -13.92
CA ASP A 65 -7.62 -13.83 -15.37
C ASP A 65 -7.89 -12.36 -15.75
N SER A 66 -7.93 -11.45 -14.78
CA SER A 66 -8.25 -10.02 -14.99
C SER A 66 -7.10 -9.20 -15.58
N GLY A 67 -5.90 -9.78 -15.72
CA GLY A 67 -4.74 -9.07 -16.24
C GLY A 67 -4.06 -8.14 -15.20
N ILE A 68 -4.39 -8.24 -13.92
CA ILE A 68 -3.74 -7.46 -12.85
C ILE A 68 -2.28 -7.89 -12.74
N THR A 69 -1.38 -6.95 -12.91
CA THR A 69 0.08 -7.17 -12.88
C THR A 69 0.72 -6.77 -11.56
N HIS A 70 0.13 -5.80 -10.86
CA HIS A 70 0.62 -5.28 -9.58
C HIS A 70 -0.51 -5.14 -8.59
N ILE A 71 -0.19 -5.29 -7.33
CA ILE A 71 -1.10 -5.11 -6.19
C ILE A 71 -0.60 -3.94 -5.37
N LEU A 72 -1.50 -3.08 -4.93
CA LEU A 72 -1.27 -2.09 -3.89
C LEU A 72 -2.17 -2.43 -2.72
N LEU A 73 -1.59 -2.76 -1.59
CA LEU A 73 -2.27 -2.88 -0.30
C LEU A 73 -2.29 -1.52 0.37
N MET A 74 -3.42 -1.18 0.97
CA MET A 74 -3.60 0.07 1.70
C MET A 74 -4.63 -0.13 2.81
N ASP A 75 -4.34 0.37 4.01
CA ASP A 75 -5.32 0.43 5.10
C ASP A 75 -6.43 1.43 4.77
N ASP A 76 -7.60 1.25 5.35
CA ASP A 76 -8.78 2.08 5.11
C ASP A 76 -8.77 3.41 5.88
N ASP A 77 -7.93 3.53 6.89
CA ASP A 77 -7.78 4.68 7.79
C ASP A 77 -6.53 5.55 7.51
N VAL A 78 -5.82 5.33 6.41
CA VAL A 78 -4.70 6.19 6.01
C VAL A 78 -5.13 7.28 5.05
N GLU A 79 -4.57 8.47 5.18
CA GLU A 79 -4.67 9.53 4.18
C GLU A 79 -3.45 9.50 3.26
N PHE A 80 -3.65 9.72 1.97
CA PHE A 80 -2.56 9.72 1.01
C PHE A 80 -2.75 10.80 -0.08
N HIS A 81 -1.65 11.24 -0.64
CA HIS A 81 -1.66 12.06 -1.84
C HIS A 81 -1.59 11.15 -3.08
N PRO A 82 -2.48 11.29 -4.08
CA PRO A 82 -2.53 10.39 -5.24
C PRO A 82 -1.20 10.25 -5.99
N GLU A 83 -0.36 11.26 -5.97
CA GLU A 83 0.97 11.23 -6.59
C GLU A 83 1.86 10.09 -6.07
N VAL A 84 1.67 9.63 -4.81
CA VAL A 84 2.48 8.51 -4.28
C VAL A 84 2.22 7.22 -5.06
N ILE A 85 1.00 7.02 -5.54
CA ILE A 85 0.64 5.87 -6.40
C ILE A 85 1.31 6.01 -7.76
N SER A 86 1.24 7.19 -8.39
CA SER A 86 1.92 7.45 -9.67
C SER A 86 3.43 7.21 -9.57
N ARG A 87 4.04 7.63 -8.46
CA ARG A 87 5.47 7.38 -8.20
C ARG A 87 5.79 5.90 -8.04
N ALA A 88 4.97 5.15 -7.30
CA ALA A 88 5.14 3.71 -7.16
C ALA A 88 5.03 2.99 -8.52
N ILE A 89 4.03 3.34 -9.33
CA ILE A 89 3.85 2.81 -10.69
C ILE A 89 5.06 3.15 -11.57
N ALA A 90 5.53 4.40 -11.55
CA ALA A 90 6.70 4.82 -12.31
C ALA A 90 7.97 4.07 -11.88
N PHE A 91 8.10 3.79 -10.58
CA PHE A 91 9.22 3.01 -10.06
C PHE A 91 9.16 1.56 -10.54
N HIS A 92 7.99 0.90 -10.47
CA HIS A 92 7.80 -0.45 -11.03
C HIS A 92 8.12 -0.49 -12.53
N LYS A 93 7.63 0.47 -13.31
CA LYS A 93 7.88 0.55 -14.76
C LYS A 93 9.38 0.73 -15.11
N LYS A 94 10.16 1.35 -14.22
CA LYS A 94 11.60 1.60 -14.43
C LYS A 94 12.50 0.56 -13.79
N SER A 95 12.01 -0.21 -12.85
CA SER A 95 12.81 -1.24 -12.18
C SER A 95 13.09 -2.40 -13.11
N HIS A 96 14.36 -2.84 -13.17
CA HIS A 96 14.77 -4.01 -13.93
C HIS A 96 14.54 -5.33 -13.18
N LYS A 97 14.14 -5.26 -11.93
CA LYS A 97 13.87 -6.41 -11.07
C LYS A 97 12.51 -6.24 -10.41
N PRO A 98 11.81 -7.33 -10.06
CA PRO A 98 10.65 -7.25 -9.19
C PRO A 98 11.04 -6.58 -7.87
N VAL A 99 10.27 -5.59 -7.44
CA VAL A 99 10.48 -4.86 -6.18
C VAL A 99 9.20 -4.80 -5.38
N VAL A 100 9.33 -4.74 -4.08
CA VAL A 100 8.25 -4.38 -3.16
C VAL A 100 8.49 -2.94 -2.73
N ILE A 101 7.49 -2.09 -2.86
CA ILE A 101 7.57 -0.66 -2.54
C ILE A 101 6.71 -0.39 -1.33
N GLY A 102 7.33 0.07 -0.24
CA GLY A 102 6.63 0.55 0.96
C GLY A 102 6.48 2.06 0.97
N GLY A 103 5.43 2.54 1.61
CA GLY A 103 5.22 3.96 1.88
C GLY A 103 5.79 4.37 3.23
N SER A 104 6.28 5.61 3.33
CA SER A 104 6.60 6.24 4.60
C SER A 104 5.31 6.70 5.29
N MET A 105 5.12 6.32 6.55
CA MET A 105 3.98 6.72 7.36
C MET A 105 4.33 7.96 8.17
N LEU A 106 3.55 9.01 8.00
CA LEU A 106 3.61 10.23 8.82
C LEU A 106 2.46 10.24 9.82
N LYS A 107 2.59 10.98 10.91
CA LYS A 107 1.45 11.19 11.83
C LYS A 107 0.46 12.17 11.21
N LEU A 108 -0.83 11.85 11.28
CA LEU A 108 -1.88 12.72 10.72
C LEU A 108 -1.95 14.06 11.45
N GLU A 109 -1.85 14.06 12.79
CA GLU A 109 -1.89 15.27 13.62
C GLU A 109 -0.59 16.09 13.55
N GLU A 110 0.50 15.46 13.12
CA GLU A 110 1.82 16.09 12.98
C GLU A 110 2.49 15.62 11.68
N PRO A 111 2.07 16.12 10.49
CA PRO A 111 2.51 15.61 9.19
C PRO A 111 4.00 15.74 8.90
N THR A 112 4.74 16.43 9.76
CA THR A 112 6.20 16.51 9.72
C THR A 112 6.89 15.46 10.61
N PHE A 113 6.13 14.58 11.24
CA PHE A 113 6.67 13.52 12.10
C PHE A 113 6.61 12.17 11.39
N LEU A 114 7.78 11.61 11.07
CA LEU A 114 7.89 10.26 10.53
C LEU A 114 7.58 9.24 11.61
N HIS A 115 6.56 8.42 11.37
CA HIS A 115 6.18 7.32 12.25
C HIS A 115 6.94 6.04 11.89
N GLU A 116 6.95 5.66 10.62
CA GLU A 116 7.67 4.48 10.12
C GLU A 116 7.95 4.58 8.62
N ALA A 117 9.05 4.00 8.16
CA ALA A 117 9.44 3.98 6.75
C ALA A 117 10.12 2.65 6.34
N GLY A 118 9.73 1.56 6.93
CA GLY A 118 10.33 0.25 6.72
C GLY A 118 11.06 -0.26 7.96
N ALA A 119 11.41 -1.54 7.97
CA ALA A 119 12.09 -2.18 9.09
C ALA A 119 13.00 -3.31 8.62
N ASN A 120 13.98 -3.65 9.47
CA ASN A 120 14.88 -4.76 9.25
C ASN A 120 14.67 -5.85 10.31
N LEU A 121 14.91 -7.09 9.93
CA LEU A 121 14.88 -8.22 10.85
C LEU A 121 16.20 -8.25 11.63
N ASN A 122 16.11 -8.32 12.94
CA ASN A 122 17.29 -8.54 13.76
C ASN A 122 17.73 -10.01 13.72
N SER A 123 18.88 -10.32 14.36
CA SER A 123 19.44 -11.69 14.43
C SER A 123 18.51 -12.73 15.07
N HIS A 124 17.43 -12.32 15.74
CA HIS A 124 16.42 -13.18 16.34
C HIS A 124 15.14 -13.27 15.49
N CYS A 125 15.19 -12.87 14.22
CA CYS A 125 14.03 -12.78 13.31
C CYS A 125 12.86 -11.95 13.89
N ARG A 126 13.17 -10.93 14.67
CA ARG A 126 12.18 -9.96 15.16
C ARG A 126 12.26 -8.72 14.33
N ILE A 127 11.09 -8.17 13.99
CA ILE A 127 10.99 -6.90 13.30
C ILE A 127 11.56 -5.82 14.23
N GLY A 128 12.62 -5.15 13.77
CA GLY A 128 13.16 -3.97 14.42
C GLY A 128 12.73 -2.74 13.65
N THR A 129 12.59 -1.62 14.34
CA THR A 129 12.42 -0.32 13.67
C THR A 129 13.60 -0.06 12.75
N SER A 130 13.36 0.59 11.61
CA SER A 130 14.43 1.06 10.73
C SER A 130 15.45 1.86 11.53
N THR A 131 16.70 1.41 11.49
CA THR A 131 17.80 2.12 12.17
C THR A 131 18.36 3.26 11.34
N ASP A 132 18.03 3.28 10.04
CA ASP A 132 18.65 4.20 9.09
C ASP A 132 17.85 5.48 8.87
N ILE A 133 16.54 5.45 9.15
CA ILE A 133 15.70 6.64 9.15
C ILE A 133 15.18 6.87 10.57
N PRO A 134 15.63 7.90 11.25
CA PRO A 134 15.18 8.17 12.61
C PRO A 134 13.69 8.53 12.61
N VAL A 135 12.90 7.77 13.35
CA VAL A 135 11.53 8.15 13.71
C VAL A 135 11.58 9.51 14.38
N GLY A 136 10.79 10.46 13.89
CA GLY A 136 10.77 11.80 14.44
C GLY A 136 10.48 12.89 13.40
N PRO A 137 10.72 14.17 13.80
CA PRO A 137 10.47 15.30 12.90
C PRO A 137 11.37 15.27 11.66
N ILE A 138 10.73 15.31 10.46
CA ILE A 138 11.41 15.33 9.15
C ILE A 138 11.81 16.74 8.69
N ASN A 139 11.63 17.73 9.52
CA ASN A 139 12.04 19.10 9.24
C ASN A 139 13.55 19.36 9.38
N LYS A 140 14.31 18.36 9.83
CA LYS A 140 15.76 18.39 9.86
C LYS A 140 16.32 17.98 8.51
N THR A 141 17.33 18.68 8.04
CA THR A 141 18.02 18.42 6.77
C THR A 141 18.42 16.95 6.62
N ASP A 142 18.93 16.35 7.70
CA ASP A 142 19.36 14.96 7.72
C ASP A 142 18.22 13.96 7.45
N ALA A 143 17.02 14.22 7.99
CA ALA A 143 15.86 13.35 7.76
C ALA A 143 15.39 13.42 6.31
N LEU A 144 15.39 14.61 5.69
CA LEU A 144 15.05 14.77 4.28
C LEU A 144 16.06 14.10 3.34
N GLU A 145 17.35 14.14 3.69
CA GLU A 145 18.38 13.43 2.95
C GLU A 145 18.19 11.91 3.01
N HIS A 146 17.84 11.37 4.18
CA HIS A 146 17.56 9.94 4.33
C HIS A 146 16.31 9.51 3.55
N LEU A 147 15.23 10.27 3.62
CA LEU A 147 13.98 9.99 2.88
C LEU A 147 14.17 10.11 1.36
N GLY A 148 15.12 10.92 0.90
CA GLY A 148 15.46 11.09 -0.51
C GLY A 148 16.32 9.97 -1.10
N ARG A 149 16.81 9.03 -0.28
CA ARG A 149 17.64 7.91 -0.73
C ARG A 149 16.80 6.64 -0.84
N ALA A 150 17.03 5.86 -1.88
CA ALA A 150 16.51 4.50 -1.93
C ALA A 150 17.18 3.67 -0.83
N ALA A 151 16.40 3.05 0.03
CA ALA A 151 16.87 2.14 1.05
C ALA A 151 16.17 0.78 0.86
N GLU A 152 16.89 -0.30 1.08
CA GLU A 152 16.34 -1.65 1.07
C GLU A 152 16.05 -2.07 2.50
N TYR A 153 14.86 -2.61 2.73
CA TYR A 153 14.39 -3.11 4.01
C TYR A 153 13.95 -4.55 3.89
N ASP A 154 14.04 -5.31 4.97
CA ASP A 154 13.53 -6.68 5.03
C ASP A 154 12.01 -6.74 5.13
N TYR A 155 11.38 -5.66 5.60
CA TYR A 155 9.96 -5.58 5.85
C TYR A 155 9.43 -4.14 5.66
N ASN A 156 8.23 -4.02 5.11
CA ASN A 156 7.42 -2.83 5.25
C ASN A 156 5.99 -3.21 5.65
N ALA A 157 5.32 -2.33 6.37
CA ALA A 157 3.94 -2.53 6.74
C ALA A 157 2.98 -2.30 5.56
N TRP A 158 1.75 -2.83 5.68
CA TRP A 158 0.81 -2.90 4.56
C TRP A 158 -0.16 -1.72 4.47
N TRP A 159 0.02 -0.68 5.28
CA TRP A 159 -0.72 0.58 5.11
C TRP A 159 -0.49 1.24 3.74
N PHE A 160 0.65 0.98 3.11
CA PHE A 160 0.95 1.25 1.70
C PHE A 160 2.05 0.31 1.26
N CYS A 161 1.69 -0.74 0.54
CA CYS A 161 2.64 -1.75 0.06
C CYS A 161 2.28 -2.17 -1.36
N SER A 162 3.17 -1.90 -2.31
CA SER A 162 2.95 -2.24 -3.72
C SER A 162 3.98 -3.26 -4.21
N PHE A 163 3.51 -4.29 -4.91
CA PHE A 163 4.35 -5.37 -5.45
C PHE A 163 3.73 -6.01 -6.69
N PRO A 164 4.55 -6.66 -7.56
CA PRO A 164 4.04 -7.41 -8.70
C PRO A 164 3.31 -8.68 -8.23
N THR A 165 2.26 -9.09 -8.96
CA THR A 165 1.50 -10.31 -8.65
C THR A 165 2.35 -11.57 -8.63
N ASP A 166 3.44 -11.60 -9.40
CA ASP A 166 4.36 -12.74 -9.44
C ASP A 166 5.18 -12.94 -8.14
N ALA A 167 5.23 -11.92 -7.27
CA ALA A 167 5.88 -12.04 -5.96
C ALA A 167 5.11 -12.92 -4.96
N VAL A 168 3.83 -13.24 -5.24
CA VAL A 168 2.94 -13.99 -4.33
C VAL A 168 2.31 -15.24 -5.00
N ARG A 169 2.85 -15.67 -6.12
CA ARG A 169 2.46 -16.90 -6.82
C ARG A 169 3.24 -18.12 -6.38
#